data_67ca1c0b93abbd95198c569c38daf269
#
_entry.id   67ca1c0b93abbd95198c569c38daf269
#
_cell.length_a   1.000
_cell.length_b   1.000
_cell.length_c   1.000
_cell.angle_alpha   90.00
_cell.angle_beta   90.00
_cell.angle_gamma   90.00
#
_symmetry.space_group_name_H-M   'P 1'
#
loop_
_entity.id
_entity.type
_entity.pdbx_description
1 polymer ?
#
loop_
_entity_poly.entity_id
_entity_poly.type
_entity_poly.pdbx_seq_one_letter_code
_entity_poly.pdbx_strand_id
1 'polypeptide(L)'
;MSIRLSLWYFLHDKPKFWNDVRRRLHILTLEKSQYYEDCVRFYDSLDVEDKFVFDIGCDFGTTPMYFIKKGAAKVIGFSRDKQYFYDHRYKHFNSDVSPLIPSISTEINTIQTLADKRRFVLKSDCEGCEWDFTREFIDSFDDWIIAVHTPIKNDSLYQYIKDNGKNIGNQESGKNLGVEEIGIYRKRGKQ
;
A
#
# COMPACT_ATOMS: atom_id res chain seq x y z
N MET A 1 -7.96 18.01 -13.00
CA MET A 1 -9.15 18.85 -13.30
C MET A 1 -8.66 20.27 -13.59
N SER A 2 -9.09 20.89 -14.68
CA SER A 2 -8.66 22.24 -15.05
C SER A 2 -9.25 23.32 -14.13
N ILE A 3 -8.57 24.48 -13.99
CA ILE A 3 -9.06 25.64 -13.20
C ILE A 3 -10.47 26.05 -13.65
N ARG A 4 -10.76 25.95 -14.95
CA ARG A 4 -12.09 26.30 -15.52
C ARG A 4 -13.21 25.38 -14.99
N LEU A 5 -12.95 24.10 -14.82
CA LEU A 5 -13.92 23.14 -14.29
C LEU A 5 -14.18 23.38 -12.78
N SER A 6 -13.14 23.71 -12.02
CA SER A 6 -13.26 24.08 -10.60
C SER A 6 -14.11 25.34 -10.42
N LEU A 7 -13.92 26.35 -11.27
CA LEU A 7 -14.70 27.59 -11.22
C LEU A 7 -16.17 27.35 -11.59
N TRP A 8 -16.42 26.46 -12.57
CA TRP A 8 -17.79 26.07 -12.94
C TRP A 8 -18.53 25.41 -11.77
N TYR A 9 -17.88 24.47 -11.05
CA TYR A 9 -18.46 23.84 -9.86
C TYR A 9 -18.68 24.83 -8.71
N PHE A 10 -17.81 25.80 -8.51
CA PHE A 10 -18.01 26.86 -7.52
C PHE A 10 -19.30 27.65 -7.76
N LEU A 11 -19.61 27.90 -9.03
CA LEU A 11 -20.81 28.69 -9.42
C LEU A 11 -22.09 27.85 -9.41
N HIS A 12 -22.00 26.57 -9.79
CA HIS A 12 -23.19 25.74 -10.09
C HIS A 12 -23.35 24.55 -9.12
N ASP A 13 -22.31 24.11 -8.43
CA ASP A 13 -22.34 22.99 -7.48
C ASP A 13 -21.35 23.24 -6.32
N LYS A 14 -21.76 24.11 -5.39
CA LYS A 14 -20.92 24.47 -4.22
C LYS A 14 -20.46 23.25 -3.39
N PRO A 15 -21.31 22.24 -3.08
CA PRO A 15 -20.85 21.06 -2.35
C PRO A 15 -19.73 20.32 -3.06
N LYS A 16 -19.80 20.15 -4.38
CA LYS A 16 -18.79 19.45 -5.18
C LYS A 16 -17.49 20.24 -5.25
N PHE A 17 -17.58 21.58 -5.37
CA PHE A 17 -16.39 22.45 -5.29
C PHE A 17 -15.66 22.31 -3.97
N TRP A 18 -16.36 22.41 -2.83
CA TRP A 18 -15.73 22.29 -1.52
C TRP A 18 -15.16 20.90 -1.25
N ASN A 19 -15.79 19.85 -1.74
CA ASN A 19 -15.26 18.50 -1.66
C ASN A 19 -13.94 18.35 -2.46
N ASP A 20 -13.86 18.97 -3.65
CA ASP A 20 -12.63 18.97 -4.45
C ASP A 20 -11.51 19.78 -3.76
N VAL A 21 -11.83 20.94 -3.18
CA VAL A 21 -10.87 21.75 -2.40
C VAL A 21 -10.34 20.98 -1.20
N ARG A 22 -11.23 20.36 -0.41
CA ARG A 22 -10.82 19.52 0.74
C ARG A 22 -9.92 18.39 0.30
N ARG A 23 -10.28 17.67 -0.76
CA ARG A 23 -9.46 16.59 -1.31
C ARG A 23 -8.06 17.05 -1.69
N ARG A 24 -7.91 18.20 -2.35
CA ARG A 24 -6.61 18.76 -2.71
C ARG A 24 -5.79 19.16 -1.49
N LEU A 25 -6.42 19.76 -0.48
CA LEU A 25 -5.75 20.09 0.78
C LEU A 25 -5.27 18.83 1.49
N HIS A 26 -6.06 17.77 1.52
CA HIS A 26 -5.64 16.48 2.09
C HIS A 26 -4.44 15.89 1.34
N ILE A 27 -4.46 15.90 0.01
CA ILE A 27 -3.31 15.42 -0.80
C ILE A 27 -2.04 16.22 -0.44
N LEU A 28 -2.13 17.55 -0.40
CA LEU A 28 -0.99 18.38 -0.03
C LEU A 28 -0.49 18.12 1.41
N THR A 29 -1.39 17.79 2.31
CA THR A 29 -1.03 17.41 3.69
C THR A 29 -0.32 16.06 3.72
N LEU A 30 -0.83 15.07 2.97
CA LEU A 30 -0.20 13.75 2.86
C LEU A 30 1.22 13.85 2.28
N GLU A 31 1.42 14.66 1.22
CA GLU A 31 2.74 14.87 0.59
C GLU A 31 3.79 15.50 1.52
N LYS A 32 3.36 16.22 2.54
CA LYS A 32 4.21 16.87 3.55
C LYS A 32 4.29 16.09 4.86
N SER A 33 3.69 14.91 4.89
CA SER A 33 3.66 14.10 6.11
C SER A 33 4.95 13.28 6.26
N GLN A 34 5.29 12.94 7.49
CA GLN A 34 6.36 11.99 7.81
C GLN A 34 6.12 10.65 7.10
N TYR A 35 4.86 10.21 6.99
CA TYR A 35 4.50 8.98 6.26
C TYR A 35 4.92 9.00 4.79
N TYR A 36 4.87 10.16 4.13
CA TYR A 36 5.35 10.26 2.75
C TYR A 36 6.88 10.18 2.67
N GLU A 37 7.59 10.78 3.61
CA GLU A 37 9.04 10.65 3.71
C GLU A 37 9.45 9.20 3.98
N ASP A 38 8.72 8.48 4.82
CA ASP A 38 8.93 7.05 5.05
C ASP A 38 8.67 6.23 3.78
N CYS A 39 7.66 6.58 2.98
CA CYS A 39 7.45 5.96 1.67
C CYS A 39 8.68 6.13 0.76
N VAL A 40 9.24 7.33 0.68
CA VAL A 40 10.46 7.59 -0.11
C VAL A 40 11.62 6.77 0.44
N ARG A 41 11.80 6.75 1.75
CA ARG A 41 12.92 6.06 2.41
C ARG A 41 12.89 4.54 2.20
N PHE A 42 11.72 3.91 2.37
CA PHE A 42 11.62 2.45 2.43
C PHE A 42 11.12 1.81 1.14
N TYR A 43 10.23 2.49 0.40
CA TYR A 43 9.55 1.89 -0.75
C TYR A 43 10.07 2.38 -2.10
N ASP A 44 11.03 3.33 -2.11
CA ASP A 44 11.58 3.87 -3.37
C ASP A 44 12.30 2.80 -4.20
N SER A 45 12.84 1.79 -3.53
CA SER A 45 13.50 0.67 -4.20
C SER A 45 12.57 -0.30 -4.92
N LEU A 46 11.25 -0.29 -4.64
CA LEU A 46 10.28 -1.10 -5.38
C LEU A 46 10.10 -0.56 -6.79
N ASP A 47 10.30 -1.43 -7.77
CA ASP A 47 9.94 -1.14 -9.14
C ASP A 47 8.43 -1.37 -9.32
N VAL A 48 7.68 -0.28 -9.40
CA VAL A 48 6.21 -0.30 -9.50
C VAL A 48 5.70 0.24 -10.83
N GLU A 49 6.59 0.71 -11.71
CA GLU A 49 6.21 1.29 -12.99
C GLU A 49 5.43 0.27 -13.82
N ASP A 50 4.25 0.67 -14.28
CA ASP A 50 3.31 -0.14 -15.07
C ASP A 50 2.84 -1.45 -14.41
N LYS A 51 2.98 -1.59 -13.08
CA LYS A 51 2.60 -2.78 -12.31
C LYS A 51 1.35 -2.55 -11.45
N PHE A 52 0.78 -3.67 -11.00
CA PHE A 52 -0.27 -3.68 -10.00
C PHE A 52 0.36 -3.80 -8.61
N VAL A 53 0.10 -2.83 -7.73
CA VAL A 53 0.59 -2.82 -6.36
C VAL A 53 -0.53 -3.21 -5.41
N PHE A 54 -0.29 -4.23 -4.61
CA PHE A 54 -1.11 -4.59 -3.45
C PHE A 54 -0.49 -3.97 -2.21
N ASP A 55 -1.20 -3.04 -1.62
CA ASP A 55 -0.73 -2.21 -0.50
C ASP A 55 -1.54 -2.53 0.76
N ILE A 56 -0.98 -3.41 1.59
CA ILE A 56 -1.59 -3.85 2.84
C ILE A 56 -1.08 -2.96 3.98
N GLY A 57 -1.99 -2.31 4.67
CA GLY A 57 -1.67 -1.22 5.59
C GLY A 57 -1.38 0.07 4.82
N CYS A 58 -2.36 0.50 4.01
CA CYS A 58 -2.20 1.66 3.13
C CYS A 58 -2.50 3.00 3.82
N ASP A 59 -2.53 3.03 5.15
CA ASP A 59 -2.80 4.20 5.98
C ASP A 59 -4.02 5.00 5.48
N PHE A 60 -3.91 6.31 5.51
CA PHE A 60 -4.93 7.24 5.00
C PHE A 60 -4.89 7.44 3.47
N GLY A 61 -4.13 6.63 2.75
CA GLY A 61 -3.93 6.72 1.30
C GLY A 61 -2.58 7.33 0.91
N THR A 62 -1.64 7.47 1.83
CA THR A 62 -0.31 8.04 1.56
C THR A 62 0.51 7.13 0.65
N THR A 63 0.59 5.84 0.97
CA THR A 63 1.33 4.86 0.17
C THR A 63 0.70 4.62 -1.20
N PRO A 64 -0.64 4.50 -1.36
CA PRO A 64 -1.26 4.48 -2.68
C PRO A 64 -0.93 5.71 -3.52
N MET A 65 -0.99 6.90 -2.94
CA MET A 65 -0.62 8.14 -3.64
C MET A 65 0.83 8.10 -4.11
N TYR A 66 1.74 7.65 -3.25
CA TYR A 66 3.16 7.51 -3.57
C TYR A 66 3.36 6.56 -4.76
N PHE A 67 2.80 5.36 -4.73
CA PHE A 67 2.95 4.38 -5.80
C PHE A 67 2.33 4.84 -7.13
N ILE A 68 1.17 5.51 -7.07
CA ILE A 68 0.56 6.10 -8.26
C ILE A 68 1.47 7.16 -8.90
N LYS A 69 2.14 7.99 -8.09
CA LYS A 69 3.12 8.97 -8.57
C LYS A 69 4.37 8.31 -9.16
N LYS A 70 4.77 7.16 -8.63
CA LYS A 70 5.86 6.34 -9.19
C LYS A 70 5.50 5.58 -10.45
N GLY A 71 4.31 5.76 -11.00
CA GLY A 71 3.91 5.15 -12.27
C GLY A 71 3.20 3.80 -12.12
N ALA A 72 2.74 3.40 -10.93
CA ALA A 72 1.93 2.21 -10.79
C ALA A 72 0.69 2.26 -11.69
N ALA A 73 0.44 1.18 -12.43
CA ALA A 73 -0.73 1.07 -13.29
C ALA A 73 -2.03 1.05 -12.46
N LYS A 74 -1.98 0.40 -11.30
CA LYS A 74 -3.07 0.35 -10.34
C LYS A 74 -2.53 0.06 -8.94
N VAL A 75 -3.17 0.63 -7.92
CA VAL A 75 -2.94 0.30 -6.53
C VAL A 75 -4.22 -0.23 -5.91
N ILE A 76 -4.11 -1.34 -5.20
CA ILE A 76 -5.19 -2.00 -4.47
C ILE A 76 -4.80 -1.98 -3.00
N GLY A 77 -5.40 -1.05 -2.26
CA GLY A 77 -5.07 -0.80 -0.86
C GLY A 77 -6.03 -1.50 0.09
N PHE A 78 -5.48 -1.95 1.21
CA PHE A 78 -6.21 -2.58 2.31
C PHE A 78 -5.82 -1.89 3.62
N SER A 79 -6.77 -1.24 4.28
CA SER A 79 -6.59 -0.70 5.63
C SER A 79 -7.92 -0.50 6.34
N ARG A 80 -7.87 -0.26 7.65
CA ARG A 80 -9.02 0.13 8.47
C ARG A 80 -9.31 1.62 8.36
N ASP A 81 -8.32 2.39 7.96
CA ASP A 81 -8.36 3.83 8.00
C ASP A 81 -9.22 4.44 6.92
N LYS A 82 -9.80 5.59 7.25
CA LYS A 82 -10.53 6.39 6.28
C LYS A 82 -9.59 6.94 5.23
N GLN A 83 -9.87 6.66 3.96
CA GLN A 83 -9.03 7.10 2.87
C GLN A 83 -9.29 8.55 2.51
N TYR A 84 -8.20 9.30 2.28
CA TYR A 84 -8.23 10.70 1.82
C TYR A 84 -7.70 10.88 0.40
N PHE A 85 -6.98 9.87 -0.11
CA PHE A 85 -6.51 9.85 -1.49
C PHE A 85 -7.53 9.18 -2.42
N TYR A 86 -7.78 9.79 -3.59
CA TYR A 86 -8.68 9.27 -4.60
C TYR A 86 -8.09 9.47 -5.99
N ASP A 87 -7.89 8.37 -6.69
CA ASP A 87 -7.45 8.31 -8.08
C ASP A 87 -8.20 7.14 -8.75
N HIS A 88 -8.46 7.21 -10.07
CA HIS A 88 -9.14 6.12 -10.79
C HIS A 88 -8.33 4.82 -10.83
N ARG A 89 -7.04 4.91 -10.61
CA ARG A 89 -6.10 3.77 -10.49
C ARG A 89 -6.05 3.20 -9.08
N TYR A 90 -6.71 3.81 -8.09
CA TYR A 90 -6.72 3.36 -6.71
C TYR A 90 -8.06 2.74 -6.35
N LYS A 91 -8.03 1.52 -5.83
CA LYS A 91 -9.18 0.82 -5.23
C LYS A 91 -8.86 0.48 -3.79
N HIS A 92 -9.71 0.89 -2.87
CA HIS A 92 -9.56 0.61 -1.44
C HIS A 92 -10.57 -0.43 -0.97
N PHE A 93 -10.08 -1.34 -0.11
CA PHE A 93 -10.88 -2.28 0.64
C PHE A 93 -10.71 -2.01 2.15
N ASN A 94 -11.83 -1.90 2.86
CA ASN A 94 -11.79 -1.83 4.32
C ASN A 94 -11.43 -3.21 4.86
N SER A 95 -10.31 -3.30 5.61
CA SER A 95 -9.78 -4.55 6.15
C SER A 95 -10.32 -4.93 7.54
N ASP A 96 -11.32 -4.23 8.07
CA ASP A 96 -12.06 -4.69 9.25
C ASP A 96 -12.78 -6.00 9.01
N VAL A 97 -12.91 -6.38 7.73
CA VAL A 97 -13.55 -7.62 7.31
C VAL A 97 -12.45 -8.65 7.04
N SER A 98 -12.09 -9.40 8.05
CA SER A 98 -11.32 -10.64 7.87
C SER A 98 -12.17 -11.66 7.08
N PRO A 99 -11.59 -12.45 6.17
CA PRO A 99 -10.18 -12.72 5.97
C PRO A 99 -9.56 -11.92 4.80
N LEU A 100 -8.47 -11.24 5.10
CA LEU A 100 -7.74 -10.39 4.15
C LEU A 100 -7.23 -11.17 2.92
N ILE A 101 -6.60 -12.33 3.14
CA ILE A 101 -5.97 -13.13 2.09
C ILE A 101 -6.95 -13.62 1.02
N PRO A 102 -8.13 -14.18 1.34
CA PRO A 102 -9.11 -14.55 0.30
C PRO A 102 -9.56 -13.38 -0.57
N SER A 103 -9.70 -12.18 0.02
CA SER A 103 -10.07 -10.98 -0.74
C SER A 103 -8.96 -10.57 -1.71
N ILE A 104 -7.69 -10.61 -1.26
CA ILE A 104 -6.53 -10.33 -2.09
C ILE A 104 -6.39 -11.37 -3.20
N SER A 105 -6.51 -12.66 -2.87
CA SER A 105 -6.44 -13.76 -3.85
C SER A 105 -7.53 -13.65 -4.91
N THR A 106 -8.74 -13.23 -4.52
CA THR A 106 -9.84 -12.99 -5.46
C THR A 106 -9.52 -11.83 -6.41
N GLU A 107 -8.97 -10.73 -5.89
CA GLU A 107 -8.54 -9.61 -6.74
C GLU A 107 -7.39 -9.99 -7.68
N ILE A 108 -6.40 -10.74 -7.20
CA ILE A 108 -5.30 -11.25 -8.04
C ILE A 108 -5.88 -12.09 -9.19
N ASN A 109 -6.72 -13.07 -8.90
CA ASN A 109 -7.33 -13.94 -9.92
C ASN A 109 -8.17 -13.13 -10.91
N THR A 110 -8.95 -12.16 -10.44
CA THR A 110 -9.76 -11.28 -11.30
C THR A 110 -8.87 -10.47 -12.24
N ILE A 111 -7.77 -9.92 -11.73
CA ILE A 111 -6.87 -9.12 -12.54
C ILE A 111 -6.08 -9.98 -13.50
N GLN A 112 -5.62 -11.17 -13.09
CA GLN A 112 -4.90 -12.10 -13.97
C GLN A 112 -5.74 -12.55 -15.17
N THR A 113 -7.06 -12.68 -15.00
CA THR A 113 -7.97 -12.98 -16.11
C THR A 113 -8.19 -11.81 -17.07
N LEU A 114 -8.01 -10.57 -16.60
CA LEU A 114 -8.26 -9.34 -17.37
C LEU A 114 -7.00 -8.69 -17.93
N ALA A 115 -5.84 -8.93 -17.33
CA ALA A 115 -4.59 -8.26 -17.63
C ALA A 115 -3.51 -9.24 -18.09
N ASP A 116 -3.40 -9.36 -19.40
CA ASP A 116 -2.31 -10.13 -20.01
C ASP A 116 -0.95 -9.51 -19.63
N LYS A 117 -0.13 -10.25 -18.85
CA LYS A 117 1.29 -10.00 -18.55
C LYS A 117 1.67 -8.89 -17.55
N ARG A 118 0.76 -8.31 -16.80
CA ARG A 118 1.16 -7.33 -15.78
C ARG A 118 1.66 -8.03 -14.52
N ARG A 119 2.72 -7.49 -13.96
CA ARG A 119 3.37 -8.03 -12.77
C ARG A 119 2.73 -7.48 -11.50
N PHE A 120 2.77 -8.27 -10.44
CA PHE A 120 2.23 -7.93 -9.14
C PHE A 120 3.34 -7.62 -8.15
N VAL A 121 3.16 -6.55 -7.39
CA VAL A 121 4.06 -6.12 -6.33
C VAL A 121 3.29 -6.04 -5.01
N LEU A 122 3.88 -6.54 -3.93
CA LEU A 122 3.31 -6.47 -2.59
C LEU A 122 4.08 -5.46 -1.73
N LYS A 123 3.35 -4.53 -1.12
CA LYS A 123 3.81 -3.83 0.09
C LYS A 123 2.92 -4.25 1.23
N SER A 124 3.51 -4.67 2.34
CA SER A 124 2.81 -4.96 3.58
C SER A 124 3.46 -4.26 4.75
N ASP A 125 2.65 -3.47 5.46
CA ASP A 125 3.00 -2.80 6.69
C ASP A 125 1.68 -2.62 7.47
N CYS A 126 1.27 -3.68 8.18
CA CYS A 126 -0.09 -3.83 8.68
C CYS A 126 -0.15 -4.25 10.15
N GLU A 127 0.92 -4.01 10.89
CA GLU A 127 0.98 -4.16 12.34
C GLU A 127 0.53 -5.55 12.84
N GLY A 128 0.96 -6.61 12.14
CA GLY A 128 0.76 -8.00 12.54
C GLY A 128 -0.14 -8.84 11.64
N CYS A 129 -0.73 -8.30 10.58
CA CYS A 129 -1.51 -9.08 9.62
C CYS A 129 -0.61 -9.94 8.71
N GLU A 130 0.66 -9.62 8.61
CA GLU A 130 1.65 -10.39 7.86
C GLU A 130 1.76 -11.85 8.34
N TRP A 131 1.41 -12.12 9.59
CA TRP A 131 1.45 -13.47 10.17
C TRP A 131 0.37 -14.41 9.61
N ASP A 132 -0.65 -13.86 8.95
CA ASP A 132 -1.68 -14.64 8.26
C ASP A 132 -1.26 -15.01 6.83
N PHE A 133 -0.12 -14.51 6.34
CA PHE A 133 0.38 -14.84 5.01
C PHE A 133 0.90 -16.26 4.95
N THR A 134 0.77 -16.88 3.78
CA THR A 134 1.45 -18.13 3.44
C THR A 134 2.64 -17.84 2.51
N ARG A 135 3.55 -18.81 2.39
CA ARG A 135 4.67 -18.70 1.46
C ARG A 135 4.17 -18.56 0.02
N GLU A 136 3.19 -19.36 -0.35
CA GLU A 136 2.56 -19.37 -1.68
C GLU A 136 1.95 -18.00 -1.99
N PHE A 137 1.34 -17.35 -0.98
CA PHE A 137 0.82 -16.00 -1.15
C PHE A 137 1.94 -15.01 -1.46
N ILE A 138 3.03 -15.01 -0.70
CA ILE A 138 4.18 -14.11 -0.92
C ILE A 138 4.83 -14.41 -2.28
N ASP A 139 4.97 -15.69 -2.65
CA ASP A 139 5.57 -16.11 -3.92
C ASP A 139 4.73 -15.76 -5.16
N SER A 140 3.45 -15.47 -4.97
CA SER A 140 2.58 -15.00 -6.06
C SER A 140 2.93 -13.59 -6.57
N PHE A 141 3.79 -12.86 -5.85
CA PHE A 141 4.26 -11.53 -6.22
C PHE A 141 5.67 -11.58 -6.84
N ASP A 142 5.87 -10.81 -7.90
CA ASP A 142 7.18 -10.68 -8.55
C ASP A 142 8.21 -9.99 -7.64
N ASP A 143 7.75 -8.98 -6.91
CA ASP A 143 8.56 -8.24 -5.94
C ASP A 143 7.72 -7.92 -4.70
N TRP A 144 8.38 -7.76 -3.54
CA TRP A 144 7.67 -7.43 -2.32
C TRP A 144 8.56 -6.68 -1.32
N ILE A 145 7.88 -5.87 -0.49
CA ILE A 145 8.40 -5.33 0.77
C ILE A 145 7.42 -5.68 1.88
N ILE A 146 7.93 -6.27 2.97
CA ILE A 146 7.14 -6.68 4.13
C ILE A 146 7.80 -6.12 5.38
N ALA A 147 7.06 -5.28 6.11
CA ALA A 147 7.38 -4.92 7.49
C ALA A 147 6.92 -6.06 8.41
N VAL A 148 7.76 -6.42 9.35
CA VAL A 148 7.55 -7.53 10.28
C VAL A 148 7.45 -6.99 11.69
N HIS A 149 6.38 -7.36 12.38
CA HIS A 149 6.03 -6.83 13.70
C HIS A 149 5.99 -7.90 14.79
N THR A 150 6.22 -7.48 16.05
CA THR A 150 6.00 -8.32 17.24
C THR A 150 4.50 -8.39 17.62
N PRO A 151 4.08 -9.45 18.34
CA PRO A 151 4.82 -10.70 18.58
C PRO A 151 4.92 -11.54 17.29
N ILE A 152 6.04 -12.24 17.13
CA ILE A 152 6.18 -13.23 16.04
C ILE A 152 5.18 -14.36 16.30
N LYS A 153 4.21 -14.51 15.39
CA LYS A 153 3.17 -15.55 15.49
C LYS A 153 3.43 -16.77 14.61
N ASN A 154 4.38 -16.65 13.67
CA ASN A 154 4.72 -17.70 12.73
C ASN A 154 6.21 -17.72 12.43
N ASP A 155 6.97 -18.50 13.22
CA ASP A 155 8.44 -18.58 13.10
C ASP A 155 8.88 -19.07 11.73
N SER A 156 8.15 -20.01 11.13
CA SER A 156 8.50 -20.56 9.82
C SER A 156 8.33 -19.53 8.70
N LEU A 157 7.33 -18.68 8.80
CA LEU A 157 7.12 -17.58 7.87
C LEU A 157 8.16 -16.48 8.08
N TYR A 158 8.46 -16.15 9.33
CA TYR A 158 9.52 -15.18 9.65
C TYR A 158 10.87 -15.62 9.09
N GLN A 159 11.23 -16.88 9.28
CA GLN A 159 12.46 -17.41 8.72
C GLN A 159 12.44 -17.36 7.18
N TYR A 160 11.32 -17.70 6.55
CA TYR A 160 11.14 -17.59 5.11
C TYR A 160 11.37 -16.15 4.60
N ILE A 161 10.78 -15.14 5.26
CA ILE A 161 10.96 -13.73 4.90
C ILE A 161 12.43 -13.32 5.03
N LYS A 162 13.12 -13.74 6.09
CA LYS A 162 14.56 -13.46 6.29
C LYS A 162 15.46 -14.11 5.24
N ASP A 163 15.16 -15.35 4.86
CA ASP A 163 15.95 -16.09 3.89
C ASP A 163 15.81 -15.52 2.47
N ASN A 164 14.62 -15.07 2.13
CA ASN A 164 14.28 -14.55 0.79
C ASN A 164 14.31 -13.02 0.70
N GLY A 165 14.39 -12.34 1.85
CA GLY A 165 14.45 -10.89 1.96
C GLY A 165 15.80 -10.36 2.41
N LYS A 166 16.07 -9.10 2.07
CA LYS A 166 17.14 -8.29 2.64
C LYS A 166 16.50 -7.28 3.59
N ASN A 167 16.95 -7.25 4.84
CA ASN A 167 16.53 -6.19 5.77
C ASN A 167 17.05 -4.83 5.25
N ILE A 168 16.16 -3.87 5.08
CA ILE A 168 16.46 -2.53 4.58
C ILE A 168 16.26 -1.44 5.64
N GLY A 169 15.87 -1.80 6.84
CA GLY A 169 15.68 -0.89 7.98
C GLY A 169 14.52 -1.27 8.87
N ASN A 170 14.18 -0.38 9.75
CA ASN A 170 12.97 -0.40 10.57
C ASN A 170 12.45 1.03 10.74
N GLN A 171 11.14 1.16 10.91
CA GLN A 171 10.50 2.42 11.29
C GLN A 171 10.50 2.52 12.82
N GLU A 172 10.82 3.66 13.37
CA GLU A 172 10.80 3.87 14.83
C GLU A 172 9.39 4.09 15.41
N SER A 173 8.37 4.06 14.57
CA SER A 173 6.99 4.41 14.90
C SER A 173 6.15 3.19 15.29
N GLY A 174 5.95 2.92 16.50
CA GLY A 174 5.05 1.81 16.94
C GLY A 174 5.08 1.53 18.44
N LYS A 175 5.98 2.16 19.16
CA LYS A 175 6.17 1.90 20.61
C LYS A 175 4.92 2.13 21.49
N ASN A 176 3.89 2.81 20.96
CA ASN A 176 2.70 3.16 21.75
C ASN A 176 1.56 2.12 21.67
N LEU A 177 1.64 1.13 20.79
CA LEU A 177 0.57 0.14 20.57
C LEU A 177 0.91 -1.26 21.08
N GLY A 178 2.08 -1.46 21.70
CA GLY A 178 2.52 -2.78 22.13
C GLY A 178 2.95 -3.70 20.98
N VAL A 179 3.07 -3.15 19.80
CA VAL A 179 3.60 -3.79 18.59
C VAL A 179 4.90 -3.08 18.23
N GLU A 180 5.98 -3.83 18.09
CA GLU A 180 7.27 -3.30 17.64
C GLU A 180 7.58 -3.84 16.25
N GLU A 181 7.97 -2.97 15.34
CA GLU A 181 8.52 -3.39 14.06
C GLU A 181 9.92 -3.98 14.28
N ILE A 182 10.11 -5.22 13.85
CA ILE A 182 11.40 -5.93 13.93
C ILE A 182 12.31 -5.54 12.75
N GLY A 183 11.72 -5.26 11.61
CA GLY A 183 12.44 -4.83 10.41
C GLY A 183 11.58 -4.83 9.17
N ILE A 184 12.03 -4.10 8.17
CA ILE A 184 11.45 -4.06 6.83
C ILE A 184 12.33 -4.91 5.92
N TYR A 185 11.73 -5.91 5.30
CA TYR A 185 12.41 -6.85 4.42
C TYR A 185 11.96 -6.65 2.98
N ARG A 186 12.93 -6.50 2.07
CA ARG A 186 12.70 -6.47 0.64
C ARG A 186 13.16 -7.77 -0.02
N LYS A 187 12.39 -8.29 -0.96
CA LYS A 187 12.75 -9.46 -1.78
C LYS A 187 14.17 -9.32 -2.35
N ARG A 188 14.97 -10.34 -2.19
CA ARG A 188 16.30 -10.40 -2.85
C ARG A 188 16.08 -10.53 -4.35
N GLY A 189 16.75 -9.68 -5.13
CA GLY A 189 16.79 -9.85 -6.58
C GLY A 189 17.33 -11.23 -6.94
N LYS A 190 16.82 -11.80 -8.02
CA LYS A 190 17.44 -13.00 -8.61
C LYS A 190 18.88 -12.64 -8.98
N GLN A 191 19.83 -13.32 -8.39
CA GLN A 191 21.24 -13.25 -8.77
C GLN A 191 21.41 -13.86 -10.16
#